data_f778f7252bedb38ddea70358df5fb54b
#
_entry.id   f778f7252bedb38ddea70358df5fb54b
#
_cell.length_a   1.000
_cell.length_b   1.000
_cell.length_c   1.000
_cell.angle_alpha   90.00
_cell.angle_beta   90.00
_cell.angle_gamma   90.00
#
_symmetry.space_group_name_H-M   'P 1'
#
loop_
_entity.id
_entity.type
_entity.pdbx_description
1 polymer ?
#
loop_
_entity_poly.entity_id
_entity_poly.type
_entity_poly.pdbx_seq_one_letter_code
_entity_poly.pdbx_strand_id
1 'polypeptide(L)'
;PKEIENQLAQLDVTALLHSVERREQLPDSISTIVFESLESILSNVEVEDTFDWTFEDRDIAVIMNTSATTGQFKSVPLRWGQIRAHVQASKEVLGKTEQDNWLMVLPLFHVSGLSILLRSLYNGTAVTILPKYDEAQVLKLIESENINMMSLVPTILTQLEPSITHHKLRVILLGGEFIPMALIDACEKKSLPIYKTYGMTETFSQSVTFSVLDYPHKRDSVGKPLPGMQVRIDKPDADGVGEIHLTGPMVMTGYIDKEPIDGDLNTDDIGYIDEDGFVYILNRRKDLIISGGENIY
;
A
#
# COMPACT_ATOMS: atom_id res chain seq x y z
N PRO A 1 1.22 -18.51 17.47
CA PRO A 1 2.12 -19.63 17.25
C PRO A 1 1.74 -20.44 16.01
N LYS A 2 0.53 -21.03 15.96
CA LYS A 2 0.10 -21.92 14.87
C LYS A 2 0.05 -21.23 13.48
N GLU A 3 -0.30 -19.96 13.45
CA GLU A 3 -0.32 -19.12 12.25
C GLU A 3 1.10 -18.91 11.70
N ILE A 4 2.05 -18.60 12.58
CA ILE A 4 3.47 -18.44 12.21
C ILE A 4 4.03 -19.78 11.69
N GLU A 5 3.75 -20.90 12.34
CA GLU A 5 4.16 -22.22 11.87
C GLU A 5 3.64 -22.54 10.47
N ASN A 6 2.38 -22.23 10.19
CA ASN A 6 1.78 -22.42 8.87
C ASN A 6 2.45 -21.56 7.78
N GLN A 7 2.73 -20.30 8.09
CA GLN A 7 3.42 -19.39 7.16
C GLN A 7 4.86 -19.84 6.89
N LEU A 8 5.59 -20.24 7.94
CA LEU A 8 6.96 -20.73 7.81
C LEU A 8 7.03 -22.00 6.96
N ALA A 9 6.09 -22.93 7.15
CA ALA A 9 6.01 -24.17 6.37
C ALA A 9 5.65 -23.91 4.90
N GLN A 10 4.72 -22.99 4.63
CA GLN A 10 4.29 -22.65 3.27
C GLN A 10 5.40 -21.96 2.46
N LEU A 11 6.23 -21.15 3.11
CA LEU A 11 7.19 -20.29 2.43
C LEU A 11 8.62 -20.84 2.40
N ASP A 12 8.84 -22.06 2.94
CA ASP A 12 10.16 -22.69 3.04
C ASP A 12 11.23 -21.75 3.64
N VAL A 13 10.88 -21.13 4.78
CA VAL A 13 11.70 -20.11 5.44
C VAL A 13 12.95 -20.76 6.05
N THR A 14 14.13 -20.25 5.73
CA THR A 14 15.42 -20.76 6.23
C THR A 14 15.84 -20.14 7.55
N ALA A 15 15.45 -18.90 7.82
CA ALA A 15 15.75 -18.22 9.08
C ALA A 15 14.67 -17.19 9.43
N LEU A 16 14.50 -16.91 10.70
CA LEU A 16 13.52 -15.96 11.23
C LEU A 16 14.21 -14.87 12.05
N LEU A 17 14.03 -13.63 11.63
CA LEU A 17 14.48 -12.46 12.37
C LEU A 17 13.40 -12.00 13.35
N HIS A 18 13.73 -11.84 14.62
CA HIS A 18 12.76 -11.46 15.66
C HIS A 18 13.39 -10.58 16.75
N SER A 19 12.56 -9.81 17.49
CA SER A 19 12.98 -9.13 18.71
C SER A 19 13.09 -10.10 19.90
N VAL A 20 13.90 -9.77 20.90
CA VAL A 20 14.02 -10.57 22.14
C VAL A 20 12.67 -10.87 22.75
N GLU A 21 11.77 -9.90 22.81
CA GLU A 21 10.43 -10.03 23.41
C GLU A 21 9.52 -11.07 22.74
N ARG A 22 9.80 -11.41 21.47
CA ARG A 22 8.99 -12.36 20.70
C ARG A 22 9.49 -13.80 20.75
N ARG A 23 10.66 -14.06 21.32
CA ARG A 23 11.31 -15.38 21.31
C ARG A 23 10.40 -16.51 21.78
N GLU A 24 9.66 -16.32 22.88
CA GLU A 24 8.78 -17.34 23.44
C GLU A 24 7.55 -17.66 22.58
N GLN A 25 7.26 -16.86 21.59
CA GLN A 25 6.12 -17.03 20.68
C GLN A 25 6.49 -17.81 19.41
N LEU A 26 7.77 -18.13 19.22
CA LEU A 26 8.31 -18.71 18.00
C LEU A 26 8.52 -20.22 18.15
N PRO A 27 8.36 -21.00 17.05
CA PRO A 27 8.66 -22.42 17.04
C PRO A 27 10.17 -22.66 17.16
N ASP A 28 10.54 -23.75 17.84
CA ASP A 28 11.94 -24.16 17.97
C ASP A 28 12.53 -24.80 16.71
N SER A 29 11.69 -25.07 15.72
CA SER A 29 12.05 -25.80 14.49
C SER A 29 12.79 -24.97 13.45
N ILE A 30 12.94 -23.66 13.65
CA ILE A 30 13.56 -22.75 12.68
C ILE A 30 14.76 -22.02 13.26
N SER A 31 15.78 -21.80 12.44
CA SER A 31 16.91 -20.93 12.80
C SER A 31 16.43 -19.51 13.06
N THR A 32 16.82 -18.95 14.21
CA THR A 32 16.39 -17.60 14.58
C THR A 32 17.58 -16.66 14.75
N ILE A 33 17.36 -15.39 14.37
CA ILE A 33 18.32 -14.30 14.57
C ILE A 33 17.61 -13.23 15.41
N VAL A 34 18.23 -12.86 16.52
CA VAL A 34 17.70 -11.81 17.40
C VAL A 34 18.05 -10.44 16.81
N PHE A 35 17.05 -9.61 16.56
CA PHE A 35 17.22 -8.30 15.91
C PHE A 35 18.20 -7.41 16.68
N GLU A 36 18.09 -7.36 18.01
CA GLU A 36 18.93 -6.54 18.89
C GLU A 36 20.41 -6.97 18.88
N SER A 37 20.71 -8.20 18.40
CA SER A 37 22.09 -8.66 18.24
C SER A 37 22.68 -8.34 16.86
N LEU A 38 21.88 -7.86 15.89
CA LEU A 38 22.35 -7.57 14.54
C LEU A 38 23.46 -6.53 14.52
N GLU A 39 23.36 -5.47 15.32
CA GLU A 39 24.37 -4.42 15.36
C GLU A 39 25.74 -4.98 15.77
N SER A 40 25.78 -5.88 16.76
CA SER A 40 27.02 -6.55 17.16
C SER A 40 27.51 -7.56 16.14
N ILE A 41 26.60 -8.22 15.42
CA ILE A 41 26.96 -9.15 14.33
C ILE A 41 27.53 -8.35 13.16
N LEU A 42 26.86 -7.29 12.72
CA LEU A 42 27.27 -6.47 11.57
C LEU A 42 28.58 -5.71 11.82
N SER A 43 28.84 -5.27 13.06
CA SER A 43 30.09 -4.58 13.42
C SER A 43 31.33 -5.51 13.36
N ASN A 44 31.14 -6.83 13.37
CA ASN A 44 32.20 -7.83 13.27
C ASN A 44 32.29 -8.48 11.89
N VAL A 45 31.46 -8.09 10.94
CA VAL A 45 31.52 -8.57 9.55
C VAL A 45 32.41 -7.62 8.75
N GLU A 46 33.57 -8.09 8.33
CA GLU A 46 34.30 -7.44 7.24
C GLU A 46 33.44 -7.60 5.97
N VAL A 47 32.83 -6.51 5.53
CA VAL A 47 32.10 -6.48 4.26
C VAL A 47 33.16 -6.60 3.16
N GLU A 48 33.30 -7.78 2.56
CA GLU A 48 34.00 -7.88 1.30
C GLU A 48 33.22 -7.06 0.27
N ASP A 49 33.88 -6.09 -0.37
CA ASP A 49 33.30 -5.21 -1.42
C ASP A 49 32.84 -5.96 -2.69
N THR A 50 32.73 -7.28 -2.63
CA THR A 50 32.48 -8.18 -3.77
C THR A 50 31.07 -8.78 -3.77
N PHE A 51 30.16 -8.29 -2.93
CA PHE A 51 28.78 -8.78 -2.97
C PHE A 51 28.08 -8.22 -4.21
N ASP A 52 27.86 -9.08 -5.22
CA ASP A 52 27.08 -8.72 -6.40
C ASP A 52 25.58 -8.68 -6.04
N TRP A 53 25.08 -7.46 -5.76
CA TRP A 53 23.68 -7.18 -5.46
C TRP A 53 22.83 -7.03 -6.73
N THR A 54 23.10 -7.78 -7.78
CA THR A 54 22.27 -7.73 -8.98
C THR A 54 20.97 -8.48 -8.75
N PHE A 55 19.84 -7.73 -8.78
CA PHE A 55 18.52 -8.28 -8.76
C PHE A 55 17.86 -8.11 -10.12
N GLU A 56 17.30 -9.19 -10.65
CA GLU A 56 16.53 -9.13 -11.88
C GLU A 56 15.07 -8.72 -11.58
N ASP A 57 14.38 -8.17 -12.58
CA ASP A 57 12.98 -7.78 -12.46
C ASP A 57 12.05 -8.91 -12.02
N ARG A 58 12.37 -10.14 -12.39
CA ARG A 58 11.63 -11.34 -12.06
C ARG A 58 11.86 -11.85 -10.63
N ASP A 59 12.91 -11.41 -9.96
CA ASP A 59 13.23 -11.89 -8.61
C ASP A 59 12.24 -11.38 -7.59
N ILE A 60 11.86 -12.26 -6.67
CA ILE A 60 10.98 -11.90 -5.57
C ILE A 60 11.77 -11.06 -4.57
N ALA A 61 11.30 -9.82 -4.37
CA ALA A 61 11.87 -8.90 -3.39
C ALA A 61 11.30 -9.13 -1.98
N VAL A 62 9.99 -9.36 -1.90
CA VAL A 62 9.24 -9.52 -0.65
C VAL A 62 8.05 -10.44 -0.90
N ILE A 63 7.69 -11.24 0.10
CA ILE A 63 6.41 -11.95 0.15
C ILE A 63 5.58 -11.32 1.26
N MET A 64 4.37 -10.85 0.93
CA MET A 64 3.43 -10.32 1.90
C MET A 64 2.20 -11.20 2.03
N ASN A 65 1.82 -11.49 3.27
CA ASN A 65 0.62 -12.25 3.54
C ASN A 65 -0.58 -11.33 3.71
N THR A 66 -1.67 -11.66 3.03
CA THR A 66 -2.97 -11.00 3.20
C THR A 66 -3.91 -11.91 3.98
N SER A 67 -4.70 -11.33 4.89
CA SER A 67 -5.75 -12.06 5.57
C SER A 67 -6.87 -12.37 4.59
N ALA A 68 -7.02 -13.64 4.22
CA ALA A 68 -8.20 -14.04 3.47
C ALA A 68 -9.42 -14.13 4.40
N THR A 69 -10.56 -13.67 3.95
CA THR A 69 -11.87 -13.83 4.63
C THR A 69 -12.24 -15.30 4.90
N THR A 70 -11.52 -16.25 4.28
CA THR A 70 -11.68 -17.70 4.43
C THR A 70 -10.80 -18.30 5.53
N GLY A 71 -10.05 -17.49 6.27
CA GLY A 71 -9.14 -17.96 7.32
C GLY A 71 -7.82 -18.59 6.84
N GLN A 72 -7.59 -18.65 5.51
CA GLN A 72 -6.30 -19.03 4.94
C GLN A 72 -5.57 -17.80 4.42
N PHE A 73 -4.30 -17.65 4.76
CA PHE A 73 -3.46 -16.58 4.23
C PHE A 73 -3.23 -16.79 2.73
N LYS A 74 -3.21 -15.66 2.01
CA LYS A 74 -2.72 -15.62 0.64
C LYS A 74 -1.37 -14.93 0.64
N SER A 75 -0.33 -15.64 0.20
CA SER A 75 1.03 -15.12 0.11
C SER A 75 1.25 -14.47 -1.26
N VAL A 76 1.48 -13.17 -1.26
CA VAL A 76 1.67 -12.33 -2.46
C VAL A 76 3.17 -12.14 -2.70
N PRO A 77 3.76 -12.74 -3.74
CA PRO A 77 5.15 -12.49 -4.11
C PRO A 77 5.25 -11.16 -4.86
N LEU A 78 5.94 -10.19 -4.27
CA LEU A 78 6.22 -8.89 -4.86
C LEU A 78 7.61 -8.91 -5.50
N ARG A 79 7.68 -8.63 -6.79
CA ARG A 79 8.91 -8.70 -7.60
C ARG A 79 9.54 -7.32 -7.76
N TRP A 80 10.86 -7.27 -7.96
CA TRP A 80 11.58 -6.02 -8.17
C TRP A 80 11.06 -5.22 -9.36
N GLY A 81 10.73 -5.87 -10.48
CA GLY A 81 10.14 -5.19 -11.64
C GLY A 81 8.80 -4.52 -11.33
N GLN A 82 7.95 -5.20 -10.58
CA GLN A 82 6.66 -4.69 -10.11
C GLN A 82 6.84 -3.46 -9.21
N ILE A 83 7.77 -3.54 -8.25
CA ILE A 83 8.09 -2.45 -7.33
C ILE A 83 8.64 -1.24 -8.10
N ARG A 84 9.58 -1.44 -9.05
CA ARG A 84 10.12 -0.36 -9.87
C ARG A 84 9.05 0.32 -10.72
N ALA A 85 8.18 -0.45 -11.37
CA ALA A 85 7.08 0.09 -12.15
C ALA A 85 6.15 0.94 -11.29
N HIS A 86 5.80 0.45 -10.09
CA HIS A 86 4.97 1.20 -9.14
C HIS A 86 5.63 2.51 -8.69
N VAL A 87 6.90 2.47 -8.30
CA VAL A 87 7.61 3.68 -7.83
C VAL A 87 7.68 4.73 -8.94
N GLN A 88 7.96 4.32 -10.18
CA GLN A 88 8.00 5.23 -11.32
C GLN A 88 6.62 5.85 -11.59
N ALA A 89 5.58 5.04 -11.65
CA ALA A 89 4.21 5.52 -11.90
C ALA A 89 3.70 6.43 -10.77
N SER A 90 3.98 6.07 -9.51
CA SER A 90 3.66 6.89 -8.34
C SER A 90 4.37 8.25 -8.39
N LYS A 91 5.65 8.28 -8.80
CA LYS A 91 6.43 9.52 -8.98
C LYS A 91 5.83 10.43 -10.05
N GLU A 92 5.33 9.88 -11.15
CA GLU A 92 4.70 10.68 -12.22
C GLU A 92 3.42 11.39 -11.74
N VAL A 93 2.65 10.75 -10.85
CA VAL A 93 1.40 11.32 -10.31
C VAL A 93 1.63 12.23 -9.11
N LEU A 94 2.46 11.80 -8.16
CA LEU A 94 2.71 12.55 -6.92
C LEU A 94 3.80 13.62 -7.07
N GLY A 95 4.57 13.57 -8.15
CA GLY A 95 5.76 14.39 -8.34
C GLY A 95 6.90 14.00 -7.42
N LYS A 96 8.04 14.68 -7.60
CA LYS A 96 9.24 14.55 -6.76
C LYS A 96 9.93 15.90 -6.62
N THR A 97 10.37 16.22 -5.40
CA THR A 97 11.32 17.31 -5.12
C THR A 97 12.49 16.78 -4.29
N GLU A 98 13.59 17.53 -4.24
CA GLU A 98 14.77 17.17 -3.42
C GLU A 98 14.48 17.32 -1.92
N GLN A 99 13.50 18.16 -1.56
CA GLN A 99 13.08 18.42 -0.19
C GLN A 99 12.04 17.42 0.33
N ASP A 100 11.67 16.42 -0.48
CA ASP A 100 10.66 15.46 -0.06
C ASP A 100 11.11 14.65 1.14
N ASN A 101 10.27 14.64 2.14
CA ASN A 101 10.42 13.86 3.35
C ASN A 101 9.07 13.20 3.69
N TRP A 102 9.02 11.89 3.51
CA TRP A 102 7.84 11.09 3.84
C TRP A 102 7.79 10.78 5.32
N LEU A 103 6.64 11.00 5.96
CA LEU A 103 6.36 10.43 7.27
C LEU A 103 5.95 8.97 7.12
N MET A 104 6.65 8.07 7.80
CA MET A 104 6.33 6.65 7.89
C MET A 104 5.82 6.32 9.29
N VAL A 105 4.51 6.13 9.43
CA VAL A 105 3.81 5.68 10.64
C VAL A 105 3.02 4.39 10.41
N LEU A 106 2.94 3.95 9.14
CA LEU A 106 2.25 2.72 8.77
C LEU A 106 3.21 1.53 8.87
N PRO A 107 2.72 0.34 9.28
CA PRO A 107 3.56 -0.83 9.49
C PRO A 107 4.22 -1.32 8.19
N LEU A 108 5.48 -1.76 8.28
CA LEU A 108 6.23 -2.32 7.15
C LEU A 108 5.70 -3.67 6.66
N PHE A 109 4.93 -4.39 7.50
CA PHE A 109 4.29 -5.66 7.09
C PHE A 109 3.01 -5.45 6.26
N HIS A 110 2.66 -4.20 5.94
CA HIS A 110 1.68 -3.83 4.93
C HIS A 110 2.35 -3.06 3.80
N VAL A 111 1.86 -3.24 2.58
CA VAL A 111 2.37 -2.52 1.39
C VAL A 111 2.25 -1.00 1.54
N SER A 112 1.30 -0.50 2.32
CA SER A 112 1.15 0.93 2.62
C SER A 112 2.37 1.52 3.33
N GLY A 113 2.98 0.80 4.28
CA GLY A 113 4.21 1.20 4.94
C GLY A 113 5.45 0.92 4.09
N LEU A 114 5.58 -0.32 3.57
CA LEU A 114 6.74 -0.71 2.76
C LEU A 114 6.90 0.17 1.52
N SER A 115 5.81 0.56 0.88
CA SER A 115 5.86 1.40 -0.32
C SER A 115 6.39 2.82 -0.04
N ILE A 116 6.22 3.37 1.17
CA ILE A 116 6.85 4.63 1.56
C ILE A 116 8.36 4.49 1.52
N LEU A 117 8.89 3.47 2.19
CA LEU A 117 10.32 3.22 2.26
C LEU A 117 10.93 3.03 0.87
N LEU A 118 10.35 2.14 0.06
CA LEU A 118 10.88 1.82 -1.26
C LEU A 118 10.74 3.00 -2.25
N ARG A 119 9.63 3.76 -2.21
CA ARG A 119 9.52 5.00 -2.99
C ARG A 119 10.63 5.99 -2.65
N SER A 120 10.89 6.18 -1.37
CA SER A 120 11.93 7.13 -0.93
C SER A 120 13.33 6.65 -1.31
N LEU A 121 13.64 5.38 -1.13
CA LEU A 121 14.93 4.80 -1.55
C LEU A 121 15.17 4.97 -3.05
N TYR A 122 14.21 4.56 -3.89
CA TYR A 122 14.35 4.68 -5.35
C TYR A 122 14.39 6.15 -5.84
N ASN A 123 13.69 7.04 -5.15
CA ASN A 123 13.66 8.46 -5.50
C ASN A 123 14.82 9.25 -4.88
N GLY A 124 15.58 8.69 -3.95
CA GLY A 124 16.64 9.40 -3.21
C GLY A 124 16.07 10.54 -2.36
N THR A 125 14.95 10.30 -1.67
CA THR A 125 14.28 11.27 -0.80
C THR A 125 14.32 10.84 0.65
N ALA A 126 14.08 11.75 1.59
CA ALA A 126 14.10 11.46 3.00
C ALA A 126 12.86 10.69 3.49
N VAL A 127 13.03 9.97 4.59
CA VAL A 127 11.95 9.32 5.35
C VAL A 127 12.13 9.65 6.81
N THR A 128 11.08 10.18 7.45
CA THR A 128 10.99 10.30 8.90
C THR A 128 10.19 9.13 9.45
N ILE A 129 10.82 8.29 10.25
CA ILE A 129 10.23 7.06 10.77
C ILE A 129 9.77 7.29 12.22
N LEU A 130 8.50 7.04 12.51
CA LEU A 130 7.98 6.86 13.85
C LEU A 130 7.72 5.38 14.11
N PRO A 131 8.24 4.78 15.18
CA PRO A 131 8.06 3.36 15.48
C PRO A 131 6.61 2.94 15.67
N LYS A 132 5.77 3.88 16.08
CA LYS A 132 4.32 3.76 16.22
C LYS A 132 3.66 5.12 15.97
N TYR A 133 2.39 5.09 15.61
CA TYR A 133 1.59 6.29 15.52
C TYR A 133 1.48 6.96 16.90
N ASP A 134 1.80 8.25 16.93
CA ASP A 134 1.63 9.14 18.07
C ASP A 134 1.17 10.50 17.52
N GLU A 135 -0.06 10.89 17.82
CA GLU A 135 -0.70 12.07 17.27
C GLU A 135 0.11 13.35 17.58
N ALA A 136 0.57 13.51 18.81
CA ALA A 136 1.29 14.71 19.23
C ALA A 136 2.64 14.83 18.48
N GLN A 137 3.36 13.72 18.29
CA GLN A 137 4.60 13.71 17.53
C GLN A 137 4.36 14.01 16.05
N VAL A 138 3.31 13.42 15.45
CA VAL A 138 2.94 13.69 14.05
C VAL A 138 2.61 15.16 13.84
N LEU A 139 1.77 15.74 14.69
CA LEU A 139 1.43 17.17 14.63
C LEU A 139 2.66 18.07 14.76
N LYS A 140 3.56 17.76 15.70
CA LYS A 140 4.83 18.49 15.85
C LYS A 140 5.70 18.40 14.59
N LEU A 141 5.75 17.26 13.91
CA LEU A 141 6.50 17.10 12.66
C LEU A 141 5.87 17.90 11.51
N ILE A 142 4.54 17.97 11.45
CA ILE A 142 3.81 18.80 10.47
C ILE A 142 4.09 20.28 10.72
N GLU A 143 3.93 20.74 11.97
CA GLU A 143 4.12 22.14 12.36
C GLU A 143 5.58 22.62 12.19
N SER A 144 6.55 21.75 12.46
CA SER A 144 7.98 22.04 12.27
C SER A 144 8.43 22.02 10.80
N GLU A 145 7.50 21.66 9.88
CA GLU A 145 7.74 21.57 8.44
C GLU A 145 8.86 20.57 8.05
N ASN A 146 9.19 19.65 8.97
CA ASN A 146 10.21 18.62 8.73
C ASN A 146 9.74 17.51 7.79
N ILE A 147 8.42 17.38 7.61
CA ILE A 147 7.79 16.46 6.67
C ILE A 147 6.88 17.23 5.72
N ASN A 148 6.80 16.76 4.48
CA ASN A 148 5.89 17.32 3.48
C ASN A 148 5.05 16.28 2.75
N MET A 149 5.22 15.00 3.07
CA MET A 149 4.47 13.90 2.49
C MET A 149 4.05 12.89 3.57
N MET A 150 2.83 12.37 3.48
CA MET A 150 2.30 11.35 4.38
C MET A 150 1.48 10.34 3.59
N SER A 151 1.50 9.06 4.03
CA SER A 151 0.49 8.07 3.65
C SER A 151 -0.30 7.68 4.90
N LEU A 152 -1.61 7.79 4.83
CA LEU A 152 -2.49 7.57 5.96
C LEU A 152 -3.72 6.75 5.54
N VAL A 153 -4.32 6.09 6.53
CA VAL A 153 -5.68 5.58 6.43
C VAL A 153 -6.67 6.64 6.92
N PRO A 154 -7.94 6.63 6.45
CA PRO A 154 -8.94 7.62 6.83
C PRO A 154 -9.11 7.79 8.34
N THR A 155 -9.06 6.69 9.09
CA THR A 155 -9.19 6.71 10.56
C THR A 155 -8.12 7.58 11.22
N ILE A 156 -6.87 7.50 10.79
CA ILE A 156 -5.77 8.34 11.33
C ILE A 156 -5.95 9.80 10.92
N LEU A 157 -6.29 10.07 9.65
CA LEU A 157 -6.47 11.45 9.20
C LEU A 157 -7.65 12.14 9.88
N THR A 158 -8.75 11.41 10.17
CA THR A 158 -9.89 11.94 10.93
C THR A 158 -9.50 12.42 12.33
N GLN A 159 -8.53 11.75 12.97
CA GLN A 159 -8.01 12.18 14.27
C GLN A 159 -7.10 13.40 14.14
N LEU A 160 -6.22 13.42 13.14
CA LEU A 160 -5.23 14.50 12.95
C LEU A 160 -5.82 15.79 12.37
N GLU A 161 -6.78 15.68 11.43
CA GLU A 161 -7.27 16.82 10.65
C GLU A 161 -7.72 17.99 11.52
N PRO A 162 -8.51 17.83 12.61
CA PRO A 162 -8.96 18.95 13.41
C PRO A 162 -7.83 19.81 13.96
N SER A 163 -6.69 19.20 14.31
CA SER A 163 -5.54 19.83 14.94
C SER A 163 -4.52 20.42 13.96
N ILE A 164 -4.62 20.11 12.66
CA ILE A 164 -3.74 20.69 11.63
C ILE A 164 -4.18 22.12 11.36
N THR A 165 -3.38 23.10 11.79
CA THR A 165 -3.65 24.53 11.58
C THR A 165 -2.67 25.20 10.61
N HIS A 166 -1.46 24.67 10.52
CA HIS A 166 -0.40 25.13 9.62
C HIS A 166 0.37 23.93 9.08
N HIS A 167 0.73 23.96 7.79
CA HIS A 167 1.50 22.88 7.19
C HIS A 167 2.19 23.31 5.89
N LYS A 168 3.26 22.58 5.52
CA LYS A 168 3.86 22.57 4.18
C LYS A 168 3.68 21.23 3.48
N LEU A 169 2.66 20.49 3.86
CA LEU A 169 2.34 19.22 3.20
C LEU A 169 2.01 19.49 1.72
N ARG A 170 2.55 18.66 0.85
CA ARG A 170 2.25 18.66 -0.58
C ARG A 170 1.54 17.37 -1.04
N VAL A 171 1.61 16.30 -0.23
CA VAL A 171 0.91 15.04 -0.47
C VAL A 171 0.43 14.44 0.85
N ILE A 172 -0.86 14.17 0.94
CA ILE A 172 -1.45 13.25 1.89
C ILE A 172 -2.08 12.13 1.07
N LEU A 173 -1.36 11.02 0.92
CA LEU A 173 -1.86 9.85 0.19
C LEU A 173 -2.82 9.08 1.08
N LEU A 174 -4.10 9.04 0.72
CA LEU A 174 -5.20 8.54 1.52
C LEU A 174 -5.88 7.35 0.85
N GLY A 175 -5.91 6.21 1.51
CA GLY A 175 -6.54 5.00 0.98
C GLY A 175 -6.53 3.84 1.97
N GLY A 176 -6.80 2.64 1.46
CA GLY A 176 -6.84 1.41 2.27
C GLY A 176 -8.20 1.13 2.92
N GLU A 177 -9.05 2.14 3.06
CA GLU A 177 -10.39 2.04 3.63
C GLU A 177 -11.35 2.99 2.89
N PHE A 178 -12.65 2.87 3.18
CA PHE A 178 -13.65 3.85 2.73
C PHE A 178 -13.34 5.24 3.30
N ILE A 179 -13.33 6.26 2.43
CA ILE A 179 -13.04 7.64 2.80
C ILE A 179 -14.35 8.42 2.93
N PRO A 180 -14.77 8.81 4.16
CA PRO A 180 -15.98 9.60 4.36
C PRO A 180 -15.92 10.96 3.65
N MET A 181 -16.98 11.37 2.97
CA MET A 181 -17.01 12.68 2.29
C MET A 181 -16.85 13.85 3.27
N ALA A 182 -17.36 13.72 4.49
CA ALA A 182 -17.17 14.72 5.54
C ALA A 182 -15.69 14.98 5.86
N LEU A 183 -14.83 13.95 5.78
CA LEU A 183 -13.38 14.09 5.94
C LEU A 183 -12.77 14.85 4.76
N ILE A 184 -13.19 14.54 3.53
CA ILE A 184 -12.74 15.29 2.34
C ILE A 184 -13.14 16.76 2.45
N ASP A 185 -14.40 17.05 2.79
CA ASP A 185 -14.90 18.43 2.98
C ASP A 185 -14.10 19.20 4.05
N ALA A 186 -13.71 18.55 5.15
CA ALA A 186 -12.90 19.15 6.19
C ALA A 186 -11.48 19.44 5.71
N CYS A 187 -10.88 18.50 4.98
CA CYS A 187 -9.54 18.66 4.39
C CYS A 187 -9.50 19.77 3.34
N GLU A 188 -10.51 19.86 2.47
CA GLU A 188 -10.60 20.92 1.44
C GLU A 188 -10.67 22.32 2.06
N LYS A 189 -11.45 22.51 3.14
CA LYS A 189 -11.54 23.78 3.87
C LYS A 189 -10.19 24.26 4.41
N LYS A 190 -9.26 23.35 4.67
CA LYS A 190 -7.90 23.64 5.16
C LYS A 190 -6.87 23.58 4.04
N SER A 191 -7.28 23.35 2.79
CA SER A 191 -6.41 23.17 1.63
C SER A 191 -5.39 22.03 1.82
N LEU A 192 -5.75 20.99 2.57
CA LEU A 192 -4.92 19.82 2.74
C LEU A 192 -4.82 19.05 1.39
N PRO A 193 -3.60 18.73 0.92
CA PRO A 193 -3.37 18.16 -0.41
C PRO A 193 -3.66 16.66 -0.42
N ILE A 194 -4.94 16.30 -0.41
CA ILE A 194 -5.39 14.91 -0.43
C ILE A 194 -5.21 14.32 -1.81
N TYR A 195 -4.46 13.22 -1.87
CA TYR A 195 -4.42 12.29 -2.98
C TYR A 195 -5.17 11.02 -2.59
N LYS A 196 -6.36 10.82 -3.15
CA LYS A 196 -7.09 9.57 -2.95
C LYS A 196 -6.42 8.46 -3.73
N THR A 197 -6.36 7.26 -3.18
CA THR A 197 -5.80 6.11 -3.85
C THR A 197 -6.60 4.83 -3.58
N TYR A 198 -6.71 4.00 -4.61
CA TYR A 198 -7.17 2.63 -4.54
C TYR A 198 -6.05 1.70 -5.00
N GLY A 199 -5.91 0.59 -4.31
CA GLY A 199 -4.93 -0.44 -4.60
C GLY A 199 -4.93 -1.52 -3.54
N MET A 200 -4.07 -2.48 -3.72
CA MET A 200 -4.02 -3.69 -2.89
C MET A 200 -2.59 -4.26 -2.83
N THR A 201 -2.41 -5.27 -2.01
CA THR A 201 -1.10 -5.94 -1.89
C THR A 201 -0.65 -6.52 -3.22
N GLU A 202 -1.57 -7.06 -3.99
CA GLU A 202 -1.38 -7.68 -5.31
C GLU A 202 -0.83 -6.72 -6.37
N THR A 203 -0.95 -5.41 -6.14
CA THR A 203 -0.45 -4.33 -7.02
C THR A 203 0.63 -3.46 -6.35
N PHE A 204 1.20 -3.93 -5.26
CA PHE A 204 2.19 -3.18 -4.48
C PHE A 204 1.71 -1.78 -4.06
N SER A 205 0.52 -1.64 -3.51
CA SER A 205 -0.11 -0.41 -3.00
C SER A 205 -1.01 0.29 -4.01
N GLN A 206 -0.57 1.38 -4.65
CA GLN A 206 -1.40 2.20 -5.53
C GLN A 206 -1.63 1.53 -6.90
N SER A 207 -2.87 1.53 -7.37
CA SER A 207 -3.23 1.18 -8.75
C SER A 207 -3.91 2.35 -9.46
N VAL A 208 -4.67 3.12 -8.68
CA VAL A 208 -5.49 4.25 -9.12
C VAL A 208 -5.26 5.38 -8.13
N THR A 209 -5.02 6.60 -8.62
CA THR A 209 -4.75 7.75 -7.74
C THR A 209 -5.11 9.07 -8.42
N PHE A 210 -5.54 10.07 -7.66
CA PHE A 210 -5.70 11.44 -8.13
C PHE A 210 -5.62 12.46 -6.99
N SER A 211 -5.34 13.72 -7.33
CA SER A 211 -5.41 14.87 -6.43
C SER A 211 -6.85 15.39 -6.33
N VAL A 212 -7.40 15.46 -5.13
CA VAL A 212 -8.75 16.00 -4.88
C VAL A 212 -8.79 17.50 -5.19
N LEU A 213 -7.71 18.23 -4.89
CA LEU A 213 -7.64 19.68 -5.15
C LEU A 213 -7.67 19.99 -6.65
N ASP A 214 -7.06 19.12 -7.50
CA ASP A 214 -7.03 19.33 -8.96
C ASP A 214 -8.36 18.95 -9.62
N TYR A 215 -9.10 18.00 -9.02
CA TYR A 215 -10.36 17.48 -9.54
C TYR A 215 -11.47 17.44 -8.46
N PRO A 216 -11.88 18.59 -7.90
CA PRO A 216 -12.83 18.63 -6.78
C PRO A 216 -14.22 18.08 -7.13
N HIS A 217 -14.58 18.08 -8.41
CA HIS A 217 -15.84 17.53 -8.92
C HIS A 217 -15.83 15.99 -9.07
N LYS A 218 -14.65 15.33 -8.87
CA LYS A 218 -14.47 13.88 -8.94
C LYS A 218 -14.20 13.24 -7.56
N ARG A 219 -14.45 13.96 -6.49
CA ARG A 219 -14.09 13.56 -5.12
C ARG A 219 -14.74 12.25 -4.64
N ASP A 220 -15.83 11.79 -5.28
CA ASP A 220 -16.44 10.49 -5.02
C ASP A 220 -15.66 9.32 -5.66
N SER A 221 -14.86 9.58 -6.71
CA SER A 221 -14.03 8.57 -7.35
C SER A 221 -12.84 8.18 -6.49
N VAL A 222 -12.17 7.09 -6.85
CA VAL A 222 -10.87 6.71 -6.30
C VAL A 222 -9.71 7.15 -7.19
N GLY A 223 -9.99 7.77 -8.35
CA GLY A 223 -9.03 8.38 -9.26
C GLY A 223 -8.91 7.73 -10.63
N LYS A 224 -7.78 7.96 -11.28
CA LYS A 224 -7.43 7.37 -12.57
C LYS A 224 -6.34 6.31 -12.40
N PRO A 225 -6.28 5.32 -13.31
CA PRO A 225 -5.19 4.36 -13.33
C PRO A 225 -3.83 5.06 -13.33
N LEU A 226 -2.89 4.56 -12.54
CA LEU A 226 -1.50 5.02 -12.61
C LEU A 226 -0.90 4.73 -14.00
N PRO A 227 0.11 5.51 -14.45
CA PRO A 227 0.81 5.24 -15.69
C PRO A 227 1.24 3.77 -15.82
N GLY A 228 0.89 3.14 -16.93
CA GLY A 228 1.13 1.72 -17.18
C GLY A 228 0.08 0.75 -16.63
N MET A 229 -0.84 1.21 -15.78
CA MET A 229 -1.99 0.42 -15.33
C MET A 229 -3.20 0.61 -16.24
N GLN A 230 -4.00 -0.45 -16.36
CA GLN A 230 -5.30 -0.42 -17.00
C GLN A 230 -6.35 -0.97 -16.04
N VAL A 231 -7.52 -0.34 -16.06
CA VAL A 231 -8.71 -0.81 -15.33
C VAL A 231 -9.76 -1.17 -16.35
N ARG A 232 -10.32 -2.35 -16.21
CA ARG A 232 -11.42 -2.85 -17.04
C ARG A 232 -12.59 -3.24 -16.17
N ILE A 233 -13.80 -2.94 -16.62
CA ILE A 233 -15.03 -3.44 -15.99
C ILE A 233 -15.45 -4.72 -16.72
N ASP A 234 -15.50 -5.84 -16.00
CA ASP A 234 -15.95 -7.11 -16.54
C ASP A 234 -17.45 -7.27 -16.37
N LYS A 235 -18.11 -7.81 -17.41
CA LYS A 235 -19.56 -8.03 -17.43
C LYS A 235 -20.38 -6.85 -16.94
N PRO A 236 -20.19 -5.63 -17.50
CA PRO A 236 -20.92 -4.46 -17.07
C PRO A 236 -22.43 -4.64 -17.32
N ASP A 237 -23.24 -4.14 -16.39
CA ASP A 237 -24.68 -4.01 -16.55
C ASP A 237 -25.05 -2.81 -17.45
N ALA A 238 -26.36 -2.47 -17.53
CA ALA A 238 -26.85 -1.37 -18.34
C ALA A 238 -26.31 0.02 -17.93
N ASP A 239 -25.87 0.16 -16.67
CA ASP A 239 -25.30 1.38 -16.10
C ASP A 239 -23.77 1.38 -16.15
N GLY A 240 -23.16 0.35 -16.75
CA GLY A 240 -21.71 0.20 -16.85
C GLY A 240 -21.02 -0.32 -15.60
N VAL A 241 -21.79 -0.82 -14.64
CA VAL A 241 -21.31 -1.35 -13.36
C VAL A 241 -20.99 -2.83 -13.49
N GLY A 242 -19.80 -3.23 -13.04
CA GLY A 242 -19.35 -4.63 -13.08
C GLY A 242 -18.13 -4.89 -12.22
N GLU A 243 -17.52 -6.05 -12.39
CA GLU A 243 -16.33 -6.46 -11.66
C GLU A 243 -15.10 -5.67 -12.16
N ILE A 244 -14.32 -5.13 -11.22
CA ILE A 244 -13.11 -4.37 -11.54
C ILE A 244 -11.94 -5.32 -11.74
N HIS A 245 -11.31 -5.22 -12.90
CA HIS A 245 -10.12 -5.96 -13.26
C HIS A 245 -8.95 -5.03 -13.51
N LEU A 246 -7.75 -5.42 -13.07
CA LEU A 246 -6.52 -4.65 -13.20
C LEU A 246 -5.50 -5.40 -14.05
N THR A 247 -4.86 -4.69 -14.99
CA THR A 247 -3.69 -5.15 -15.73
C THR A 247 -2.59 -4.12 -15.71
N GLY A 248 -1.36 -4.57 -15.87
CA GLY A 248 -0.19 -3.69 -15.97
C GLY A 248 1.03 -4.23 -15.23
N PRO A 249 2.17 -3.56 -15.34
CA PRO A 249 3.44 -4.02 -14.79
C PRO A 249 3.49 -4.06 -13.26
N MET A 250 2.52 -3.46 -12.59
CA MET A 250 2.40 -3.45 -11.13
C MET A 250 1.57 -4.63 -10.59
N VAL A 251 0.87 -5.38 -11.45
CA VAL A 251 0.06 -6.52 -11.04
C VAL A 251 0.96 -7.73 -10.78
N MET A 252 0.74 -8.45 -9.69
CA MET A 252 1.44 -9.69 -9.38
C MET A 252 1.19 -10.77 -10.43
N THR A 253 2.08 -11.74 -10.52
CA THR A 253 1.94 -12.88 -11.45
C THR A 253 1.11 -14.03 -10.89
N GLY A 254 0.74 -14.00 -9.63
CA GLY A 254 -0.04 -15.03 -8.91
C GLY A 254 0.38 -15.14 -7.45
N TYR A 255 -0.41 -15.85 -6.66
CA TYR A 255 -0.08 -16.17 -5.27
C TYR A 255 0.90 -17.35 -5.19
N ILE A 256 1.67 -17.43 -4.12
CA ILE A 256 2.49 -18.62 -3.83
C ILE A 256 1.55 -19.85 -3.75
N ASP A 257 1.99 -20.98 -4.31
CA ASP A 257 1.26 -22.25 -4.37
C ASP A 257 -0.12 -22.19 -5.05
N LYS A 258 -0.32 -21.20 -5.94
CA LYS A 258 -1.50 -21.09 -6.79
C LYS A 258 -1.11 -21.01 -8.25
N GLU A 259 -2.04 -21.33 -9.13
CA GLU A 259 -1.87 -21.11 -10.57
C GLU A 259 -1.57 -19.62 -10.85
N PRO A 260 -0.67 -19.33 -11.79
CA PRO A 260 -0.44 -17.96 -12.22
C PRO A 260 -1.72 -17.28 -12.68
N ILE A 261 -1.78 -15.95 -12.50
CA ILE A 261 -2.87 -15.15 -13.05
C ILE A 261 -2.71 -15.12 -14.58
N ASP A 262 -3.71 -15.60 -15.28
CA ASP A 262 -3.80 -15.53 -16.74
C ASP A 262 -4.63 -14.27 -17.11
N GLY A 263 -3.96 -13.29 -17.70
CA GLY A 263 -4.60 -12.04 -18.12
C GLY A 263 -4.65 -10.97 -17.02
N ASP A 264 -5.85 -10.60 -16.57
CA ASP A 264 -6.05 -9.52 -15.62
C ASP A 264 -6.42 -10.02 -14.21
N LEU A 265 -6.01 -9.26 -13.21
CA LEU A 265 -6.34 -9.50 -11.81
C LEU A 265 -7.79 -9.08 -11.55
N ASN A 266 -8.67 -10.01 -11.20
CA ASN A 266 -9.97 -9.70 -10.63
C ASN A 266 -9.77 -9.22 -9.18
N THR A 267 -10.25 -8.02 -8.87
CA THR A 267 -10.08 -7.41 -7.54
C THR A 267 -11.12 -7.87 -6.54
N ASP A 268 -12.17 -8.56 -6.97
CA ASP A 268 -13.39 -8.84 -6.20
C ASP A 268 -14.16 -7.55 -5.78
N ASP A 269 -13.82 -6.39 -6.35
CA ASP A 269 -14.54 -5.13 -6.14
C ASP A 269 -15.47 -4.85 -7.32
N ILE A 270 -16.59 -4.19 -7.04
CA ILE A 270 -17.61 -3.78 -8.02
C ILE A 270 -17.56 -2.27 -8.19
N GLY A 271 -17.62 -1.82 -9.45
CA GLY A 271 -17.59 -0.40 -9.75
C GLY A 271 -17.78 -0.08 -11.22
N TYR A 272 -17.49 1.14 -11.58
CA TYR A 272 -17.58 1.62 -12.96
C TYR A 272 -16.46 2.64 -13.27
N ILE A 273 -16.32 2.97 -14.54
CA ILE A 273 -15.41 4.01 -15.04
C ILE A 273 -16.26 5.05 -15.76
N ASP A 274 -16.08 6.33 -15.43
CA ASP A 274 -16.78 7.40 -16.10
C ASP A 274 -16.12 7.78 -17.46
N GLU A 275 -16.75 8.68 -18.20
CA GLU A 275 -16.29 9.17 -19.52
C GLU A 275 -14.93 9.89 -19.47
N ASP A 276 -14.54 10.42 -18.31
CA ASP A 276 -13.25 11.05 -18.08
C ASP A 276 -12.17 10.06 -17.64
N GLY A 277 -12.50 8.77 -17.46
CA GLY A 277 -11.62 7.70 -17.06
C GLY A 277 -11.38 7.60 -15.54
N PHE A 278 -12.22 8.22 -14.73
CA PHE A 278 -12.19 8.07 -13.28
C PHE A 278 -12.91 6.79 -12.85
N VAL A 279 -12.31 6.08 -11.91
CA VAL A 279 -12.80 4.82 -11.36
C VAL A 279 -13.61 5.07 -10.09
N TYR A 280 -14.76 4.43 -10.00
CA TYR A 280 -15.65 4.48 -8.83
C TYR A 280 -15.83 3.08 -8.27
N ILE A 281 -15.59 2.92 -6.97
CA ILE A 281 -15.81 1.68 -6.25
C ILE A 281 -17.16 1.78 -5.54
N LEU A 282 -18.06 0.85 -5.81
CA LEU A 282 -19.38 0.82 -5.20
C LEU A 282 -19.43 -0.13 -4.01
N ASN A 283 -18.88 -1.33 -4.16
CA ASN A 283 -18.88 -2.33 -3.09
C ASN A 283 -17.85 -3.46 -3.36
N ARG A 284 -17.65 -4.34 -2.38
CA ARG A 284 -17.01 -5.64 -2.60
C ARG A 284 -18.05 -6.70 -2.97
N ARG A 285 -17.71 -7.57 -3.91
CA ARG A 285 -18.59 -8.64 -4.40
C ARG A 285 -19.18 -9.50 -3.28
N LYS A 286 -18.45 -9.69 -2.17
CA LYS A 286 -18.89 -10.49 -1.01
C LYS A 286 -19.95 -9.83 -0.15
N ASP A 287 -20.09 -8.50 -0.28
CA ASP A 287 -21.05 -7.68 0.48
C ASP A 287 -22.29 -7.35 -0.35
N LEU A 288 -22.37 -7.91 -1.57
CA LEU A 288 -23.51 -7.75 -2.47
C LEU A 288 -24.69 -8.57 -1.95
N ILE A 289 -25.80 -7.91 -1.62
CA ILE A 289 -27.07 -8.55 -1.30
C ILE A 289 -27.95 -8.53 -2.56
N ILE A 290 -28.32 -9.72 -3.04
CA ILE A 290 -29.28 -9.83 -4.17
C ILE A 290 -30.67 -10.01 -3.57
N SER A 291 -31.58 -9.08 -3.80
CA SER A 291 -32.96 -9.15 -3.36
C SER A 291 -33.92 -8.92 -4.53
N GLY A 292 -34.78 -9.92 -4.82
CA GLY A 292 -35.77 -9.82 -5.89
C GLY A 292 -35.19 -9.70 -7.30
N GLY A 293 -33.92 -10.09 -7.51
CA GLY A 293 -33.19 -9.95 -8.79
C GLY A 293 -32.48 -8.61 -8.94
N GLU A 294 -32.55 -7.71 -7.95
CA GLU A 294 -31.83 -6.45 -7.90
C GLU A 294 -30.61 -6.54 -6.98
N ASN A 295 -29.52 -5.92 -7.39
CA ASN A 295 -28.29 -5.81 -6.61
C ASN A 295 -28.44 -4.66 -5.60
N ILE A 296 -28.32 -4.95 -4.31
CA ILE A 296 -28.28 -3.94 -3.23
C ILE A 296 -26.82 -3.85 -2.76
N TYR A 297 -26.21 -2.72 -3.02
CA TYR A 297 -24.82 -2.40 -2.68
C TYR A 297 -24.71 -1.75 -1.30
#